data_760482547b04d1104bc374945f119f4a
#
_entry.id   760482547b04d1104bc374945f119f4a
#
_cell.length_a   1.000
_cell.length_b   1.000
_cell.length_c   1.000
_cell.angle_alpha   90.00
_cell.angle_beta   90.00
_cell.angle_gamma   90.00
#
_symmetry.space_group_name_H-M   'P 1'
#
loop_
_entity.id
_entity.type
_entity.pdbx_description
1 polymer ?
#
loop_
_entity_poly.entity_id
_entity_poly.type
_entity_poly.pdbx_seq_one_letter_code
_entity_poly.pdbx_strand_id
1 'polypeptide(L)'
;MVKAESKVAGSMTDPLVCVALDGCTVKEMIDEAARANLAGADIVEVRFDKLYLVKPKGDGEQGSEQGKTDPSQWEQRSVSDIKVSEILSELKGGIPLPVIITCRPKSEGGFFPGDESERKIILEEAIASGVSYIDIEISIPDKERKILMS
;
A
#
# COMPACT_ATOMS: atom_id res chain seq x y z
N MET A 1 3.28 -17.74 10.76
CA MET A 1 3.79 -17.84 9.38
C MET A 1 2.75 -18.59 8.56
N VAL A 2 1.85 -17.87 7.92
CA VAL A 2 0.94 -18.50 6.97
C VAL A 2 1.73 -18.69 5.68
N LYS A 3 2.16 -19.90 5.42
CA LYS A 3 2.73 -20.26 4.14
C LYS A 3 1.66 -20.07 3.08
N ALA A 4 1.90 -19.15 2.15
CA ALA A 4 1.13 -19.02 0.92
C ALA A 4 1.38 -20.22 -0.02
N GLU A 5 1.43 -21.43 0.51
CA GLU A 5 1.78 -22.64 -0.25
C GLU A 5 0.58 -23.31 -0.92
N SER A 6 -0.66 -22.89 -0.66
CA SER A 6 -1.80 -23.63 -1.17
C SER A 6 -2.32 -23.19 -2.55
N LYS A 7 -1.82 -22.10 -3.12
CA LYS A 7 -2.20 -21.66 -4.48
C LYS A 7 -1.09 -21.80 -5.53
N VAL A 8 0.12 -22.16 -5.14
CA VAL A 8 1.26 -22.30 -6.07
C VAL A 8 1.33 -23.69 -6.74
N ALA A 9 0.39 -24.58 -6.50
CA ALA A 9 0.28 -25.86 -7.19
C ALA A 9 -0.39 -25.77 -8.57
N GLY A 10 -0.87 -24.61 -8.97
CA GLY A 10 -1.24 -24.29 -10.35
C GLY A 10 0.03 -24.02 -11.17
N SER A 11 0.03 -24.43 -12.43
CA SER A 11 1.10 -24.23 -13.40
C SER A 11 1.90 -22.94 -13.15
N MET A 12 3.25 -23.00 -13.12
CA MET A 12 4.15 -21.82 -13.03
C MET A 12 3.97 -20.82 -14.18
N THR A 13 2.99 -21.02 -15.04
CA THR A 13 2.66 -20.20 -16.23
C THR A 13 1.42 -19.33 -16.03
N ASP A 14 0.64 -19.51 -14.96
CA ASP A 14 -0.57 -18.73 -14.75
C ASP A 14 -0.19 -17.35 -14.14
N PRO A 15 -0.59 -16.24 -14.79
CA PRO A 15 -0.34 -14.91 -14.26
C PRO A 15 -1.14 -14.69 -12.99
N LEU A 16 -0.52 -14.00 -12.02
CA LEU A 16 -1.20 -13.55 -10.81
C LEU A 16 -1.94 -12.23 -11.06
N VAL A 17 -3.14 -12.14 -10.51
CA VAL A 17 -3.91 -10.89 -10.54
C VAL A 17 -3.61 -10.07 -9.29
N CYS A 18 -2.99 -8.91 -9.49
CA CYS A 18 -2.73 -7.94 -8.44
C CYS A 18 -3.74 -6.79 -8.53
N VAL A 19 -4.38 -6.48 -7.41
CA VAL A 19 -5.31 -5.35 -7.30
C VAL A 19 -4.69 -4.26 -6.43
N ALA A 20 -4.53 -3.06 -7.00
CA ALA A 20 -4.12 -1.88 -6.24
C ALA A 20 -5.31 -1.33 -5.45
N LEU A 21 -5.13 -1.16 -4.15
CA LEU A 21 -6.16 -0.60 -3.27
C LEU A 21 -6.14 0.92 -3.34
N ASP A 22 -7.32 1.53 -3.35
CA ASP A 22 -7.48 2.98 -3.53
C ASP A 22 -7.82 3.73 -2.23
N GLY A 23 -8.09 3.01 -1.17
CA GLY A 23 -8.45 3.56 0.13
C GLY A 23 -7.39 4.49 0.73
N CYS A 24 -7.85 5.45 1.52
CA CYS A 24 -7.01 6.41 2.25
C CYS A 24 -7.01 6.16 3.76
N THR A 25 -7.70 5.13 4.20
CA THR A 25 -7.69 4.65 5.58
C THR A 25 -7.45 3.15 5.63
N VAL A 26 -6.93 2.67 6.76
CA VAL A 26 -6.72 1.23 6.98
C VAL A 26 -8.01 0.44 6.78
N LYS A 27 -9.12 0.96 7.32
CA LYS A 27 -10.44 0.32 7.19
C LYS A 27 -10.87 0.19 5.72
N GLU A 28 -10.75 1.27 4.94
CA GLU A 28 -11.08 1.24 3.51
C GLU A 28 -10.22 0.21 2.77
N MET A 29 -8.91 0.17 3.04
CA MET A 29 -7.99 -0.78 2.42
C MET A 29 -8.35 -2.23 2.76
N ILE A 30 -8.69 -2.52 4.01
CA ILE A 30 -9.11 -3.86 4.43
C ILE A 30 -10.43 -4.26 3.75
N ASP A 31 -11.40 -3.36 3.69
CA ASP A 31 -12.69 -3.60 3.04
C ASP A 31 -12.53 -3.83 1.52
N GLU A 32 -11.65 -3.06 0.87
CA GLU A 32 -11.33 -3.25 -0.55
C GLU A 32 -10.59 -4.57 -0.81
N ALA A 33 -9.63 -4.94 0.06
CA ALA A 33 -8.92 -6.20 -0.05
C ALA A 33 -9.87 -7.40 0.10
N ALA A 34 -10.85 -7.31 0.98
CA ALA A 34 -11.87 -8.35 1.13
C ALA A 34 -12.71 -8.50 -0.16
N ARG A 35 -13.10 -7.39 -0.78
CA ARG A 35 -13.82 -7.42 -2.08
C ARG A 35 -12.93 -7.97 -3.20
N ALA A 36 -11.67 -7.56 -3.26
CA ALA A 36 -10.72 -8.08 -4.24
C ALA A 36 -10.51 -9.60 -4.09
N ASN A 37 -10.41 -10.09 -2.86
CA ASN A 37 -10.30 -11.52 -2.58
C ASN A 37 -11.52 -12.30 -3.09
N LEU A 38 -12.72 -11.81 -2.82
CA LEU A 38 -13.97 -12.43 -3.31
C LEU A 38 -14.05 -12.40 -4.84
N ALA A 39 -13.49 -11.39 -5.49
CA ALA A 39 -13.43 -11.26 -6.94
C ALA A 39 -12.33 -12.12 -7.59
N GLY A 40 -11.49 -12.80 -6.81
CA GLY A 40 -10.47 -13.71 -7.32
C GLY A 40 -9.07 -13.09 -7.47
N ALA A 41 -8.77 -11.96 -6.83
CA ALA A 41 -7.42 -11.43 -6.78
C ALA A 41 -6.46 -12.39 -6.05
N ASP A 42 -5.21 -12.42 -6.50
CA ASP A 42 -4.14 -13.24 -5.89
C ASP A 42 -3.27 -12.44 -4.93
N ILE A 43 -3.09 -11.15 -5.19
CA ILE A 43 -2.25 -10.23 -4.42
C ILE A 43 -2.96 -8.87 -4.38
N VAL A 44 -2.74 -8.10 -3.33
CA VAL A 44 -3.14 -6.69 -3.27
C VAL A 44 -1.95 -5.78 -3.05
N GLU A 45 -1.97 -4.62 -3.70
CA GLU A 45 -1.01 -3.54 -3.45
C GLU A 45 -1.64 -2.52 -2.50
N VAL A 46 -0.98 -2.30 -1.38
CA VAL A 46 -1.30 -1.25 -0.42
C VAL A 46 -0.46 -0.02 -0.73
N ARG A 47 -1.10 1.05 -1.14
CA ARG A 47 -0.49 2.37 -1.34
C ARG A 47 -0.40 3.07 0.01
N PHE A 48 0.67 2.78 0.76
CA PHE A 48 0.89 3.33 2.09
C PHE A 48 0.95 4.87 2.11
N ASP A 49 1.45 5.46 1.03
CA ASP A 49 1.49 6.92 0.84
C ASP A 49 0.10 7.56 0.85
N LYS A 50 -0.96 6.85 0.47
CA LYS A 50 -2.34 7.36 0.51
C LYS A 50 -2.91 7.51 1.91
N LEU A 51 -2.35 6.84 2.91
CA LEU A 51 -2.75 7.02 4.30
C LEU A 51 -2.46 8.43 4.84
N TYR A 52 -1.57 9.16 4.17
CA TYR A 52 -1.27 10.56 4.49
C TYR A 52 -2.27 11.55 3.91
N LEU A 53 -3.18 11.12 3.03
CA LEU A 53 -4.23 11.96 2.47
C LEU A 53 -5.41 12.08 3.45
N VAL A 54 -5.92 13.30 3.58
CA VAL A 54 -7.18 13.58 4.28
C VAL A 54 -8.27 13.78 3.23
N LYS A 55 -9.14 12.77 3.08
CA LYS A 55 -10.23 12.83 2.11
C LYS A 55 -11.21 13.93 2.51
N PRO A 56 -11.58 14.85 1.60
CA PRO A 56 -12.59 15.87 1.87
C PRO A 56 -13.94 15.25 2.23
N LYS A 57 -14.67 15.89 3.14
CA LYS A 57 -16.04 15.47 3.48
C LYS A 57 -16.93 15.62 2.24
N GLY A 58 -17.58 14.55 1.83
CA GLY A 58 -18.44 14.51 0.63
C GLY A 58 -17.84 13.81 -0.59
N ASP A 59 -16.55 13.58 -0.63
CA ASP A 59 -15.94 12.74 -1.66
C ASP A 59 -16.15 11.26 -1.35
N GLY A 60 -17.13 10.65 -2.00
CA GLY A 60 -17.37 9.22 -1.91
C GLY A 60 -18.76 8.78 -1.47
N GLU A 61 -19.66 9.69 -1.18
CA GLU A 61 -21.08 9.37 -1.01
C GLU A 61 -21.81 9.56 -2.34
N GLN A 62 -22.19 8.41 -2.92
CA GLN A 62 -23.06 8.25 -4.08
C GLN A 62 -22.54 8.70 -5.47
N GLY A 63 -22.02 7.77 -6.22
CA GLY A 63 -22.34 7.44 -7.63
C GLY A 63 -22.27 8.54 -8.71
N SER A 64 -21.87 9.75 -8.45
CA SER A 64 -21.70 10.77 -9.48
C SER A 64 -20.22 11.05 -9.72
N GLU A 65 -19.79 10.88 -10.96
CA GLU A 65 -18.44 11.27 -11.42
C GLU A 65 -18.21 12.79 -11.36
N GLN A 66 -19.27 13.55 -11.09
CA GLN A 66 -19.24 15.01 -10.95
C GLN A 66 -19.03 15.38 -9.48
N GLY A 67 -17.78 15.60 -9.08
CA GLY A 67 -17.46 16.11 -7.74
C GLY A 67 -16.24 15.47 -7.07
N LYS A 68 -15.55 14.53 -7.74
CA LYS A 68 -14.27 14.01 -7.21
C LYS A 68 -13.20 15.07 -7.35
N THR A 69 -12.74 15.60 -6.23
CA THR A 69 -11.60 16.51 -6.20
C THR A 69 -10.31 15.71 -6.46
N ASP A 70 -9.35 16.35 -7.11
CA ASP A 70 -8.04 15.74 -7.37
C ASP A 70 -7.33 15.43 -6.03
N PRO A 71 -6.95 14.20 -5.74
CA PRO A 71 -6.24 13.84 -4.51
C PRO A 71 -4.95 14.63 -4.27
N SER A 72 -4.33 15.15 -5.32
CA SER A 72 -3.14 16.01 -5.21
C SER A 72 -3.43 17.35 -4.52
N GLN A 73 -4.70 17.75 -4.44
CA GLN A 73 -5.17 18.98 -3.79
C GLN A 73 -5.69 18.74 -2.36
N TRP A 74 -5.73 17.48 -1.92
CA TRP A 74 -6.23 17.15 -0.59
C TRP A 74 -5.25 17.56 0.50
N GLU A 75 -5.78 17.83 1.68
CA GLU A 75 -4.96 18.03 2.88
C GLU A 75 -4.12 16.78 3.17
N GLN A 76 -2.93 16.99 3.68
CA GLN A 76 -2.02 15.90 4.03
C GLN A 76 -1.70 15.90 5.52
N ARG A 77 -1.61 14.70 6.08
CA ARG A 77 -1.03 14.47 7.41
C ARG A 77 0.47 14.64 7.35
N SER A 78 1.08 15.02 8.47
CA SER A 78 2.54 14.96 8.60
C SER A 78 3.02 13.51 8.76
N VAL A 79 4.30 13.27 8.51
CA VAL A 79 4.90 11.91 8.64
C VAL A 79 4.68 11.35 10.04
N SER A 80 4.82 12.18 11.06
CA SER A 80 4.66 11.78 12.47
C SER A 80 3.23 11.44 12.90
N ASP A 81 2.22 11.77 12.09
CA ASP A 81 0.81 11.50 12.42
C ASP A 81 0.44 10.03 12.23
N ILE A 82 1.28 9.26 11.55
CA ILE A 82 1.06 7.85 11.28
C ILE A 82 2.08 6.99 12.01
N LYS A 83 1.58 6.09 12.83
CA LYS A 83 2.37 5.07 13.51
C LYS A 83 2.54 3.85 12.61
N VAL A 84 3.63 3.81 11.86
CA VAL A 84 3.87 2.85 10.78
C VAL A 84 3.74 1.41 11.26
N SER A 85 4.36 1.04 12.36
CA SER A 85 4.33 -0.33 12.88
C SER A 85 2.93 -0.80 13.29
N GLU A 86 2.12 0.09 13.89
CA GLU A 86 0.73 -0.22 14.25
C GLU A 86 -0.11 -0.45 12.99
N ILE A 87 0.00 0.44 12.00
CA ILE A 87 -0.70 0.35 10.72
C ILE A 87 -0.33 -0.92 9.96
N LEU A 88 0.96 -1.25 9.87
CA LEU A 88 1.41 -2.48 9.21
C LEU A 88 0.85 -3.73 9.89
N SER A 89 0.78 -3.73 11.22
CA SER A 89 0.17 -4.82 11.99
C SER A 89 -1.32 -4.97 11.71
N GLU A 90 -2.05 -3.86 11.66
CA GLU A 90 -3.49 -3.87 11.34
C GLU A 90 -3.75 -4.37 9.91
N LEU A 91 -3.02 -3.88 8.93
CA LEU A 91 -3.13 -4.30 7.53
C LEU A 91 -2.84 -5.79 7.38
N LYS A 92 -1.77 -6.26 8.00
CA LYS A 92 -1.35 -7.66 7.96
C LYS A 92 -2.38 -8.58 8.63
N GLY A 93 -3.00 -8.15 9.72
CA GLY A 93 -4.04 -8.91 10.42
C GLY A 93 -5.39 -8.88 9.71
N GLY A 94 -5.70 -7.81 8.97
CA GLY A 94 -7.01 -7.60 8.34
C GLY A 94 -7.11 -8.01 6.88
N ILE A 95 -6.00 -8.05 6.13
CA ILE A 95 -5.99 -8.38 4.71
C ILE A 95 -5.77 -9.89 4.52
N PRO A 96 -6.71 -10.58 3.82
CA PRO A 96 -6.65 -12.06 3.67
C PRO A 96 -5.74 -12.53 2.54
N LEU A 97 -5.10 -11.62 1.81
CA LEU A 97 -4.23 -11.89 0.65
C LEU A 97 -2.78 -11.50 0.93
N PRO A 98 -1.81 -12.04 0.18
CA PRO A 98 -0.47 -11.49 0.14
C PRO A 98 -0.49 -10.01 -0.21
N VAL A 99 0.35 -9.22 0.44
CA VAL A 99 0.36 -7.76 0.35
C VAL A 99 1.69 -7.27 -0.23
N ILE A 100 1.60 -6.36 -1.19
CA ILE A 100 2.71 -5.51 -1.61
C ILE A 100 2.57 -4.18 -0.87
N ILE A 101 3.57 -3.75 -0.13
CA ILE A 101 3.60 -2.38 0.43
C ILE A 101 4.34 -1.47 -0.54
N THR A 102 3.66 -0.44 -0.99
CA THR A 102 4.19 0.64 -1.83
C THR A 102 4.05 1.97 -1.10
N CYS A 103 5.15 2.69 -0.91
CA CYS A 103 5.15 4.05 -0.37
C CYS A 103 5.72 5.01 -1.42
N ARG A 104 4.88 5.52 -2.31
CA ARG A 104 5.31 6.27 -3.50
C ARG A 104 5.59 7.73 -3.19
N PRO A 105 6.78 8.25 -3.59
CA PRO A 105 7.12 9.65 -3.39
C PRO A 105 6.36 10.58 -4.34
N LYS A 106 6.20 11.85 -3.96
CA LYS A 106 5.55 12.87 -4.81
C LYS A 106 6.23 13.05 -6.16
N SER A 107 7.55 12.89 -6.22
CA SER A 107 8.34 12.98 -7.46
C SER A 107 7.94 11.93 -8.51
N GLU A 108 7.31 10.84 -8.08
CA GLU A 108 6.83 9.76 -8.95
C GLU A 108 5.29 9.64 -8.94
N GLY A 109 4.59 10.74 -8.66
CA GLY A 109 3.13 10.80 -8.67
C GLY A 109 2.46 10.20 -7.44
N GLY A 110 3.20 9.98 -6.36
CA GLY A 110 2.66 9.55 -5.08
C GLY A 110 2.26 10.69 -4.16
N PHE A 111 1.91 10.34 -2.92
CA PHE A 111 1.37 11.28 -1.93
C PHE A 111 2.18 11.33 -0.62
N PHE A 112 3.32 10.63 -0.56
CA PHE A 112 4.12 10.65 0.65
C PHE A 112 4.65 12.06 0.93
N PRO A 113 4.34 12.66 2.12
CA PRO A 113 4.65 14.06 2.40
C PRO A 113 6.10 14.28 2.86
N GLY A 114 6.78 13.23 3.29
CA GLY A 114 8.14 13.31 3.83
C GLY A 114 9.23 13.29 2.78
N ASP A 115 10.46 13.34 3.25
CA ASP A 115 11.64 13.20 2.42
C ASP A 115 12.02 11.72 2.18
N GLU A 116 13.07 11.49 1.40
CA GLU A 116 13.51 10.14 1.03
C GLU A 116 14.04 9.35 2.23
N SER A 117 14.66 10.01 3.22
CA SER A 117 15.13 9.36 4.43
C SER A 117 13.99 8.86 5.30
N GLU A 118 12.93 9.65 5.42
CA GLU A 118 11.70 9.28 6.13
C GLU A 118 10.96 8.16 5.41
N ARG A 119 10.90 8.20 4.08
CA ARG A 119 10.29 7.15 3.27
C ARG A 119 11.02 5.80 3.42
N LYS A 120 12.35 5.85 3.45
CA LYS A 120 13.19 4.67 3.66
C LYS A 120 12.89 3.98 4.99
N ILE A 121 12.67 4.74 6.07
CA ILE A 121 12.29 4.19 7.37
C ILE A 121 10.99 3.37 7.25
N ILE A 122 10.00 3.87 6.50
CA ILE A 122 8.74 3.14 6.28
C ILE A 122 9.00 1.82 5.56
N LEU A 123 9.84 1.81 4.52
CA LEU A 123 10.18 0.59 3.80
C LEU A 123 10.93 -0.41 4.71
N GLU A 124 11.85 0.06 5.53
CA GLU A 124 12.58 -0.77 6.50
C GLU A 124 11.63 -1.38 7.55
N GLU A 125 10.69 -0.60 8.08
CA GLU A 125 9.68 -1.11 9.01
C GLU A 125 8.74 -2.13 8.34
N ALA A 126 8.37 -1.89 7.08
CA ALA A 126 7.56 -2.83 6.32
C ALA A 126 8.31 -4.16 6.10
N ILE A 127 9.58 -4.13 5.76
CA ILE A 127 10.44 -5.32 5.66
C ILE A 127 10.48 -6.05 7.01
N ALA A 128 10.75 -5.33 8.09
CA ALA A 128 10.82 -5.89 9.44
C ALA A 128 9.49 -6.50 9.91
N SER A 129 8.36 -5.99 9.44
CA SER A 129 7.03 -6.53 9.76
C SER A 129 6.73 -7.87 9.11
N GLY A 130 7.52 -8.29 8.12
CA GLY A 130 7.36 -9.56 7.41
C GLY A 130 6.16 -9.56 6.46
N VAL A 131 5.85 -8.44 5.79
CA VAL A 131 4.89 -8.40 4.68
C VAL A 131 5.39 -9.24 3.51
N SER A 132 4.49 -9.64 2.61
CA SER A 132 4.84 -10.57 1.53
C SER A 132 5.80 -9.96 0.52
N TYR A 133 5.59 -8.69 0.17
CA TYR A 133 6.37 -7.97 -0.84
C TYR A 133 6.48 -6.48 -0.51
N ILE A 134 7.56 -5.87 -1.00
CA ILE A 134 7.81 -4.42 -0.92
C ILE A 134 8.08 -3.91 -2.33
N ASP A 135 7.48 -2.80 -2.70
CA ASP A 135 7.84 -2.06 -3.91
C ASP A 135 9.02 -1.12 -3.60
N ILE A 136 10.11 -1.30 -4.32
CA ILE A 136 11.32 -0.49 -4.20
C ILE A 136 11.58 0.17 -5.54
N GLU A 137 11.33 1.48 -5.62
CA GLU A 137 11.47 2.22 -6.86
C GLU A 137 12.92 2.26 -7.35
N ILE A 138 13.09 2.23 -8.67
CA ILE A 138 14.41 2.30 -9.34
C ILE A 138 15.13 3.63 -9.06
N SER A 139 14.38 4.69 -8.76
CA SER A 139 14.93 6.00 -8.40
C SER A 139 15.76 6.01 -7.12
N ILE A 140 15.53 5.04 -6.21
CA ILE A 140 16.39 4.87 -5.03
C ILE A 140 17.81 4.50 -5.48
N PRO A 141 18.86 5.17 -4.98
CA PRO A 141 20.23 4.86 -5.35
C PRO A 141 20.58 3.38 -5.17
N ASP A 142 21.30 2.80 -6.12
CA ASP A 142 21.61 1.37 -6.18
C ASP A 142 22.20 0.81 -4.88
N LYS A 143 23.06 1.59 -4.21
CA LYS A 143 23.65 1.20 -2.92
C LYS A 143 22.58 1.03 -1.83
N GLU A 144 21.60 1.93 -1.80
CA GLU A 144 20.52 1.89 -0.80
C GLU A 144 19.52 0.79 -1.13
N ARG A 145 19.19 0.58 -2.41
CA ARG A 145 18.36 -0.56 -2.82
C ARG A 145 18.95 -1.89 -2.39
N LYS A 146 20.25 -2.08 -2.56
CA LYS A 146 20.93 -3.31 -2.11
C LYS A 146 20.84 -3.54 -0.61
N ILE A 147 20.87 -2.47 0.18
CA ILE A 147 20.68 -2.57 1.64
C ILE A 147 19.25 -3.00 1.97
N LEU A 148 18.24 -2.41 1.33
CA LEU A 148 16.84 -2.78 1.54
C LEU A 148 16.52 -4.23 1.09
N MET A 149 17.26 -4.74 0.12
CA MET A 149 17.07 -6.08 -0.45
C MET A 149 17.90 -7.16 0.27
N SER A 150 18.78 -6.78 1.20
CA SER A 150 19.62 -7.73 1.95
C SER A 150 18.95 -8.24 3.22
#